data_42d2cf9803f2bbe783398ba00e0edc3f
#
_entry.id   42d2cf9803f2bbe783398ba00e0edc3f
#
_cell.length_a   1.000
_cell.length_b   1.000
_cell.length_c   1.000
_cell.angle_alpha   90.00
_cell.angle_beta   90.00
_cell.angle_gamma   90.00
#
_symmetry.space_group_name_H-M   'P 1'
#
loop_
_entity.id
_entity.type
_entity.pdbx_description
1 polymer ?
#
loop_
_entity_poly.entity_id
_entity_poly.type
_entity_poly.pdbx_seq_one_letter_code
_entity_poly.pdbx_strand_id
1 'polypeptide(L)'
;LLKDHAKIIHAIAVSGEVIGRKKLQKMIYIAKKMNFPFQERFQFHFYGPYSEELTLRVEELCNMGFLNEVKEKKGGYCQYRYTLTEAGEEFLGVNSIEMPSLRDCLADINTQSARFLELVSTMLFFDDLPAEEVVEKVQTLKKSQRFTEEEIENAFKYIDSLRGMSRH
;
A
#
# COMPACT_ATOMS: atom_id res chain seq x y z
N LEU A 1 8.12 14.03 -15.96
CA LEU A 1 9.18 13.06 -15.78
C LEU A 1 9.19 12.43 -14.39
N LEU A 2 8.95 13.23 -13.36
CA LEU A 2 8.90 12.72 -11.98
C LEU A 2 7.48 12.64 -11.43
N LYS A 3 6.51 12.51 -12.31
CA LYS A 3 5.09 12.49 -11.93
C LYS A 3 4.75 11.29 -11.05
N ASP A 4 5.25 10.12 -11.41
CA ASP A 4 5.01 8.92 -10.61
C ASP A 4 5.75 8.97 -9.28
N HIS A 5 6.96 9.53 -9.27
CA HIS A 5 7.71 9.78 -8.04
C HIS A 5 6.95 10.73 -7.11
N ALA A 6 6.39 11.80 -7.67
CA ALA A 6 5.62 12.78 -6.90
C ALA A 6 4.39 12.14 -6.26
N LYS A 7 3.72 11.21 -6.94
CA LYS A 7 2.58 10.49 -6.38
C LYS A 7 2.98 9.64 -5.17
N ILE A 8 4.13 8.97 -5.24
CA ILE A 8 4.62 8.15 -4.12
C ILE A 8 4.97 9.05 -2.93
N ILE A 9 5.66 10.16 -3.18
CA ILE A 9 6.00 11.13 -2.13
C ILE A 9 4.71 11.68 -1.49
N HIS A 10 3.71 12.01 -2.32
CA HIS A 10 2.43 12.50 -1.81
C HIS A 10 1.74 11.46 -0.92
N ALA A 11 1.76 10.20 -1.33
CA ALA A 11 1.17 9.11 -0.55
C ALA A 11 1.82 8.99 0.83
N ILE A 12 3.13 9.07 0.90
CA ILE A 12 3.85 9.00 2.18
C ILE A 12 3.58 10.26 3.01
N ALA A 13 3.53 11.43 2.37
CA ALA A 13 3.24 12.70 3.06
C ALA A 13 1.88 12.67 3.76
N VAL A 14 0.83 12.24 3.05
CA VAL A 14 -0.53 12.21 3.63
C VAL A 14 -0.67 11.12 4.70
N SER A 15 0.18 10.11 4.67
CA SER A 15 0.23 9.06 5.70
C SER A 15 1.03 9.46 6.93
N GLY A 16 1.84 10.52 6.82
CA GLY A 16 2.76 10.96 7.87
C GLY A 16 4.02 10.11 7.88
N GLU A 17 3.89 8.84 8.22
CA GLU A 17 4.98 7.87 8.13
C GLU A 17 4.42 6.51 7.74
N VAL A 18 5.27 5.69 7.13
CA VAL A 18 4.92 4.30 6.82
C VAL A 18 6.00 3.40 7.41
N ILE A 19 5.59 2.43 8.19
CA ILE A 19 6.49 1.51 8.85
C ILE A 19 6.41 0.14 8.18
N GLY A 20 7.45 -0.20 7.43
CA GLY A 20 7.58 -1.49 6.77
C GLY A 20 7.54 -1.39 5.25
N ARG A 21 8.50 -2.07 4.61
CA ARG A 21 8.58 -2.13 3.14
C ARG A 21 7.36 -2.82 2.54
N LYS A 22 6.95 -3.93 3.15
CA LYS A 22 5.78 -4.68 2.70
C LYS A 22 4.50 -3.88 2.87
N LYS A 23 4.41 -3.14 3.97
CA LYS A 23 3.24 -2.29 4.24
C LYS A 23 3.11 -1.20 3.18
N LEU A 24 4.22 -0.55 2.83
CA LEU A 24 4.22 0.47 1.78
C LEU A 24 3.74 -0.11 0.45
N GLN A 25 4.23 -1.29 0.08
CA GLN A 25 3.79 -1.98 -1.13
C GLN A 25 2.28 -2.21 -1.13
N LYS A 26 1.76 -2.72 -0.02
CA LYS A 26 0.32 -3.00 0.09
C LYS A 26 -0.53 -1.75 0.09
N MET A 27 -0.07 -0.69 0.75
CA MET A 27 -0.80 0.59 0.79
C MET A 27 -0.97 1.16 -0.63
N ILE A 28 0.11 1.20 -1.40
CA ILE A 28 0.07 1.71 -2.77
C ILE A 28 -0.78 0.79 -3.66
N TYR A 29 -0.65 -0.52 -3.49
CA TYR A 29 -1.44 -1.48 -4.26
C TYR A 29 -2.94 -1.28 -4.00
N ILE A 30 -3.33 -1.20 -2.74
CA ILE A 30 -4.74 -1.02 -2.36
C ILE A 30 -5.26 0.32 -2.92
N ALA A 31 -4.47 1.38 -2.80
CA ALA A 31 -4.84 2.69 -3.36
C ALA A 31 -5.03 2.60 -4.89
N LYS A 32 -4.15 1.89 -5.57
CA LYS A 32 -4.29 1.67 -7.01
C LYS A 32 -5.60 0.93 -7.33
N LYS A 33 -5.95 -0.07 -6.55
CA LYS A 33 -7.20 -0.83 -6.73
C LYS A 33 -8.43 0.02 -6.39
N MET A 34 -8.27 1.08 -5.61
CA MET A 34 -9.32 2.06 -5.33
C MET A 34 -9.36 3.17 -6.38
N ASN A 35 -8.73 2.95 -7.53
CA ASN A 35 -8.71 3.83 -8.71
C ASN A 35 -7.92 5.13 -8.53
N PHE A 36 -7.04 5.21 -7.55
CA PHE A 36 -6.05 6.29 -7.51
C PHE A 36 -5.01 6.05 -8.61
N PRO A 37 -4.51 7.12 -9.25
CA PRO A 37 -3.72 6.98 -10.49
C PRO A 37 -2.26 6.60 -10.26
N PHE A 38 -2.02 5.51 -9.53
CA PHE A 38 -0.68 4.93 -9.41
C PHE A 38 -0.42 4.03 -10.60
N GLN A 39 0.74 4.19 -11.22
CA GLN A 39 1.09 3.51 -12.47
C GLN A 39 1.97 2.28 -12.29
N GLU A 40 2.44 2.02 -11.08
CA GLU A 40 3.29 0.87 -10.81
C GLU A 40 2.56 -0.43 -11.11
N ARG A 41 3.27 -1.38 -11.74
CA ARG A 41 2.72 -2.69 -12.04
C ARG A 41 3.04 -3.65 -10.91
N PHE A 42 2.04 -4.44 -10.53
CA PHE A 42 2.13 -5.40 -9.44
C PHE A 42 1.95 -6.83 -9.95
N GLN A 43 2.72 -7.74 -9.37
CA GLN A 43 2.61 -9.17 -9.62
C GLN A 43 2.40 -9.87 -8.28
N PHE A 44 1.83 -11.07 -8.30
CA PHE A 44 1.59 -11.81 -7.08
C PHE A 44 2.88 -12.54 -6.66
N HIS A 45 3.36 -12.21 -5.46
CA HIS A 45 4.57 -12.78 -4.86
C HIS A 45 4.22 -13.50 -3.56
N PHE A 46 5.22 -14.05 -2.89
CA PHE A 46 5.04 -14.82 -1.66
C PHE A 46 4.24 -14.05 -0.59
N TYR A 47 4.50 -12.76 -0.46
CA TYR A 47 3.81 -11.91 0.53
C TYR A 47 2.63 -11.14 -0.04
N GLY A 48 2.10 -11.55 -1.19
CA GLY A 48 1.01 -10.89 -1.86
C GLY A 48 1.48 -10.02 -3.02
N PRO A 49 0.64 -9.05 -3.46
CA PRO A 49 1.01 -8.18 -4.57
C PRO A 49 2.28 -7.39 -4.29
N TYR A 50 3.19 -7.36 -5.24
CA TYR A 50 4.49 -6.71 -5.13
C TYR A 50 4.85 -6.02 -6.44
N SER A 51 5.45 -4.84 -6.37
CA SER A 51 5.90 -4.07 -7.52
C SER A 51 7.40 -3.77 -7.43
N GLU A 52 8.16 -4.26 -8.40
CA GLU A 52 9.57 -3.91 -8.53
C GLU A 52 9.74 -2.45 -8.94
N GLU A 53 8.81 -1.93 -9.75
CA GLU A 53 8.82 -0.52 -10.14
C GLU A 53 8.67 0.39 -8.91
N LEU A 54 7.78 0.03 -7.99
CA LEU A 54 7.61 0.80 -6.75
C LEU A 54 8.89 0.77 -5.92
N THR A 55 9.51 -0.40 -5.78
CA THR A 55 10.77 -0.54 -5.04
C THR A 55 11.84 0.37 -5.63
N LEU A 56 11.98 0.37 -6.96
CA LEU A 56 12.94 1.23 -7.64
C LEU A 56 12.67 2.71 -7.41
N ARG A 57 11.42 3.13 -7.51
CA ARG A 57 11.04 4.52 -7.27
C ARG A 57 11.32 4.98 -5.86
N VAL A 58 11.06 4.11 -4.88
CA VAL A 58 11.39 4.40 -3.48
C VAL A 58 12.90 4.56 -3.30
N GLU A 59 13.70 3.66 -3.89
CA GLU A 59 15.16 3.77 -3.85
C GLU A 59 15.65 5.06 -4.49
N GLU A 60 15.10 5.41 -5.65
CA GLU A 60 15.43 6.66 -6.34
C GLU A 60 15.09 7.88 -5.49
N LEU A 61 13.94 7.87 -4.83
CA LEU A 61 13.53 8.97 -3.95
C LEU A 61 14.46 9.11 -2.75
N CYS A 62 14.91 8.00 -2.19
CA CYS A 62 15.90 8.01 -1.12
C CYS A 62 17.24 8.57 -1.61
N ASN A 63 17.68 8.14 -2.80
CA ASN A 63 18.93 8.59 -3.40
C ASN A 63 18.89 10.08 -3.76
N MET A 64 17.73 10.59 -4.15
CA MET A 64 17.54 12.01 -4.45
C MET A 64 17.43 12.88 -3.18
N GLY A 65 17.36 12.25 -2.01
CA GLY A 65 17.27 12.96 -0.75
C GLY A 65 15.86 13.45 -0.41
N PHE A 66 14.83 12.94 -1.08
CA PHE A 66 13.44 13.34 -0.84
C PHE A 66 12.74 12.47 0.20
N LEU A 67 13.26 11.29 0.46
CA LEU A 67 12.66 10.32 1.34
C LEU A 67 13.71 9.78 2.30
N ASN A 68 13.35 9.69 3.59
CA ASN A 68 14.14 9.01 4.60
C ASN A 68 13.70 7.56 4.70
N GLU A 69 14.67 6.64 4.66
CA GLU A 69 14.45 5.25 5.00
C GLU A 69 15.33 4.94 6.19
N VAL A 70 14.73 4.75 7.34
CA VAL A 70 15.46 4.49 8.58
C VAL A 70 15.25 3.04 8.99
N LYS A 71 16.35 2.30 9.10
CA LYS A 71 16.31 0.91 9.58
C LYS A 71 16.34 0.91 11.09
N GLU A 72 15.36 0.28 11.71
CA GLU A 72 15.24 0.18 13.16
C GLU A 72 15.30 -1.29 13.59
N LYS A 73 16.09 -1.58 14.61
CA LYS A 73 16.12 -2.90 15.24
C LYS A 73 15.07 -2.95 16.34
N LYS A 74 14.21 -3.96 16.28
CA LYS A 74 13.14 -4.19 17.26
C LYS A 74 13.21 -5.64 17.75
N GLY A 75 13.87 -5.87 18.89
CA GLY A 75 13.99 -7.22 19.41
C GLY A 75 14.59 -8.18 18.40
N GLY A 76 13.83 -9.17 17.95
CA GLY A 76 14.30 -10.19 17.01
C GLY A 76 14.11 -9.86 15.53
N TYR A 77 13.74 -8.61 15.18
CA TYR A 77 13.49 -8.23 13.79
C TYR A 77 13.92 -6.79 13.52
N CYS A 78 14.01 -6.46 12.22
CA CYS A 78 14.29 -5.11 11.75
C CYS A 78 13.08 -4.58 11.00
N GLN A 79 12.83 -3.28 11.11
CA GLN A 79 11.81 -2.60 10.33
C GLN A 79 12.38 -1.35 9.68
N TYR A 80 11.74 -0.91 8.62
CA TYR A 80 12.11 0.31 7.92
C TYR A 80 11.00 1.35 8.07
N ARG A 81 11.38 2.56 8.44
CA ARG A 81 10.45 3.68 8.61
C ARG A 81 10.68 4.68 7.47
N TYR A 82 9.60 5.04 6.80
CA TYR A 82 9.63 5.99 5.68
C TYR A 82 8.96 7.29 6.07
N THR A 83 9.68 8.38 5.91
CA THR A 83 9.15 9.74 6.13
C THR A 83 9.74 10.67 5.07
N LEU A 84 9.07 11.80 4.81
CA LEU A 84 9.62 12.81 3.93
C LEU A 84 10.76 13.55 4.60
N THR A 85 11.73 13.95 3.78
CA THR A 85 12.74 14.95 4.18
C THR A 85 12.17 16.34 3.93
N GLU A 86 12.86 17.36 4.40
CA GLU A 86 12.54 18.76 4.07
C GLU A 86 12.55 18.98 2.56
N ALA A 87 13.58 18.43 1.88
CA ALA A 87 13.66 18.49 0.42
C ALA A 87 12.51 17.80 -0.26
N GLY A 88 12.02 16.69 0.31
CA GLY A 88 10.84 15.97 -0.20
C GLY A 88 9.58 16.80 -0.09
N GLU A 89 9.42 17.53 1.00
CA GLU A 89 8.29 18.44 1.19
C GLU A 89 8.32 19.59 0.19
N GLU A 90 9.50 20.15 -0.04
CA GLU A 90 9.70 21.21 -1.04
C GLU A 90 9.40 20.71 -2.45
N PHE A 91 9.88 19.51 -2.78
CA PHE A 91 9.61 18.87 -4.07
C PHE A 91 8.10 18.71 -4.29
N LEU A 92 7.39 18.26 -3.27
CA LEU A 92 5.94 18.08 -3.34
C LEU A 92 5.22 19.42 -3.49
N GLY A 93 5.75 20.48 -2.85
CA GLY A 93 5.20 21.83 -2.95
C GLY A 93 5.22 22.38 -4.37
N VAL A 94 6.26 22.07 -5.16
CA VAL A 94 6.36 22.53 -6.55
C VAL A 94 5.79 21.55 -7.56
N ASN A 95 5.55 20.29 -7.14
CA ASN A 95 4.94 19.25 -7.99
C ASN A 95 3.58 18.87 -7.42
N SER A 96 2.65 19.80 -7.52
CA SER A 96 1.30 19.63 -6.97
C SER A 96 0.61 18.42 -7.56
N ILE A 97 0.14 17.53 -6.67
CA ILE A 97 -0.57 16.30 -7.04
C ILE A 97 -1.98 16.38 -6.47
N GLU A 98 -2.97 16.23 -7.35
CA GLU A 98 -4.36 16.18 -6.94
C GLU A 98 -4.86 14.74 -6.92
N MET A 99 -5.03 14.21 -5.72
CA MET A 99 -5.65 12.92 -5.48
C MET A 99 -6.62 13.09 -4.31
N PRO A 100 -7.82 13.67 -4.60
CA PRO A 100 -8.82 13.84 -3.55
C PRO A 100 -9.15 12.50 -2.89
N SER A 101 -9.41 12.52 -1.61
CA SER A 101 -9.73 11.35 -0.79
C SER A 101 -8.56 10.39 -0.51
N LEU A 102 -7.39 10.61 -1.08
CA LEU A 102 -6.23 9.74 -0.83
C LEU A 102 -5.82 9.77 0.64
N ARG A 103 -5.84 10.96 1.26
CA ARG A 103 -5.47 11.11 2.67
C ARG A 103 -6.33 10.21 3.57
N ASP A 104 -7.63 10.27 3.41
CA ASP A 104 -8.56 9.49 4.24
C ASP A 104 -8.39 8.00 4.00
N CYS A 105 -8.24 7.61 2.75
CA CYS A 105 -8.04 6.22 2.36
C CYS A 105 -6.74 5.66 2.97
N LEU A 106 -5.61 6.36 2.76
CA LEU A 106 -4.31 5.88 3.25
C LEU A 106 -4.21 5.96 4.78
N ALA A 107 -4.81 6.97 5.41
CA ALA A 107 -4.81 7.07 6.86
C ALA A 107 -5.49 5.83 7.47
N ASP A 108 -6.60 5.40 6.90
CA ASP A 108 -7.30 4.22 7.38
C ASP A 108 -6.48 2.94 7.13
N ILE A 109 -5.96 2.76 5.91
CA ILE A 109 -5.13 1.59 5.57
C ILE A 109 -3.91 1.52 6.48
N ASN A 110 -3.29 2.65 6.78
CA ASN A 110 -2.08 2.71 7.59
C ASN A 110 -2.30 2.23 9.04
N THR A 111 -3.54 2.24 9.53
CA THR A 111 -3.87 1.75 10.87
C THR A 111 -4.06 0.24 10.95
N GLN A 112 -4.17 -0.42 9.81
CA GLN A 112 -4.49 -1.85 9.77
C GLN A 112 -3.27 -2.72 10.03
N SER A 113 -3.50 -3.93 10.55
CA SER A 113 -2.42 -4.89 10.81
C SER A 113 -1.83 -5.42 9.49
N ALA A 114 -0.57 -5.86 9.56
CA ALA A 114 0.10 -6.49 8.42
C ALA A 114 -0.68 -7.71 7.93
N ARG A 115 -1.19 -8.51 8.86
CA ARG A 115 -2.00 -9.70 8.54
C ARG A 115 -3.26 -9.32 7.76
N PHE A 116 -3.97 -8.30 8.22
CA PHE A 116 -5.20 -7.86 7.57
C PHE A 116 -4.93 -7.29 6.19
N LEU A 117 -3.87 -6.49 6.04
CA LEU A 117 -3.51 -5.92 4.74
C LEU A 117 -3.07 -6.99 3.74
N GLU A 118 -2.41 -8.06 4.20
CA GLU A 118 -2.09 -9.19 3.34
C GLU A 118 -3.36 -9.86 2.81
N LEU A 119 -4.34 -10.06 3.67
CA LEU A 119 -5.63 -10.63 3.27
C LEU A 119 -6.35 -9.72 2.26
N VAL A 120 -6.50 -8.45 2.60
CA VAL A 120 -7.20 -7.47 1.75
C VAL A 120 -6.52 -7.35 0.37
N SER A 121 -5.21 -7.22 0.34
CA SER A 121 -4.48 -7.08 -0.92
C SER A 121 -4.55 -8.34 -1.77
N THR A 122 -4.53 -9.52 -1.14
CA THR A 122 -4.70 -10.79 -1.85
C THR A 122 -6.09 -10.89 -2.48
N MET A 123 -7.12 -10.54 -1.73
CA MET A 123 -8.49 -10.57 -2.24
C MET A 123 -8.67 -9.58 -3.41
N LEU A 124 -8.09 -8.41 -3.31
CA LEU A 124 -8.15 -7.40 -4.37
C LEU A 124 -7.42 -7.86 -5.62
N PHE A 125 -6.35 -8.64 -5.48
CA PHE A 125 -5.63 -9.15 -6.64
C PHE A 125 -6.50 -10.07 -7.50
N PHE A 126 -7.46 -10.76 -6.89
CA PHE A 126 -8.38 -11.68 -7.55
C PHE A 126 -9.81 -11.13 -7.65
N ASP A 127 -9.98 -9.81 -7.58
CA ASP A 127 -11.32 -9.19 -7.52
C ASP A 127 -12.10 -9.25 -8.83
N ASP A 128 -11.47 -9.70 -9.92
CA ASP A 128 -12.14 -9.99 -11.18
C ASP A 128 -12.90 -11.33 -11.16
N LEU A 129 -12.69 -12.14 -10.12
CA LEU A 129 -13.36 -13.41 -9.94
C LEU A 129 -14.62 -13.26 -9.07
N PRO A 130 -15.58 -14.18 -9.17
CA PRO A 130 -16.71 -14.21 -8.24
C PRO A 130 -16.23 -14.38 -6.79
N ALA A 131 -17.00 -13.84 -5.84
CA ALA A 131 -16.63 -13.86 -4.43
C ALA A 131 -16.22 -15.23 -3.91
N GLU A 132 -16.96 -16.28 -4.32
CA GLU A 132 -16.67 -17.66 -3.91
C GLU A 132 -15.28 -18.12 -4.36
N GLU A 133 -14.88 -17.74 -5.57
CA GLU A 133 -13.56 -18.08 -6.11
C GLU A 133 -12.46 -17.26 -5.44
N VAL A 134 -12.75 -16.02 -5.05
CA VAL A 134 -11.80 -15.20 -4.27
C VAL A 134 -11.50 -15.88 -2.93
N VAL A 135 -12.53 -16.36 -2.24
CA VAL A 135 -12.37 -17.09 -0.97
C VAL A 135 -11.51 -18.34 -1.18
N GLU A 136 -11.78 -19.07 -2.24
CA GLU A 136 -11.03 -20.28 -2.59
C GLU A 136 -9.56 -19.97 -2.86
N LYS A 137 -9.26 -18.88 -3.57
CA LYS A 137 -7.89 -18.43 -3.83
C LYS A 137 -7.16 -18.10 -2.53
N VAL A 138 -7.81 -17.38 -1.62
CA VAL A 138 -7.25 -17.06 -0.30
C VAL A 138 -6.92 -18.33 0.46
N GLN A 139 -7.86 -19.25 0.53
CA GLN A 139 -7.70 -20.50 1.30
C GLN A 139 -6.61 -21.40 0.71
N THR A 140 -6.43 -21.37 -0.61
CA THR A 140 -5.39 -22.15 -1.28
C THR A 140 -4.02 -21.51 -1.21
N LEU A 141 -3.92 -20.23 -1.64
CA LEU A 141 -2.63 -19.55 -1.76
C LEU A 141 -2.09 -19.10 -0.41
N LYS A 142 -2.95 -18.84 0.55
CA LYS A 142 -2.59 -18.37 1.88
C LYS A 142 -2.95 -19.39 2.96
N LYS A 143 -2.87 -20.67 2.62
CA LYS A 143 -3.23 -21.78 3.51
C LYS A 143 -2.48 -21.73 4.85
N SER A 144 -1.20 -21.39 4.82
CA SER A 144 -0.37 -21.30 6.03
C SER A 144 -0.81 -20.19 6.98
N GLN A 145 -1.49 -19.16 6.46
CA GLN A 145 -1.97 -18.01 7.24
C GLN A 145 -3.24 -18.33 8.02
N ARG A 146 -3.96 -19.36 7.60
CA ARG A 146 -5.20 -19.83 8.26
C ARG A 146 -6.22 -18.73 8.48
N PHE A 147 -6.48 -17.93 7.45
CA PHE A 147 -7.53 -16.90 7.54
C PHE A 147 -8.89 -17.54 7.79
N THR A 148 -9.59 -17.03 8.81
CA THR A 148 -10.92 -17.53 9.16
C THR A 148 -11.98 -16.95 8.23
N GLU A 149 -13.15 -17.58 8.21
CA GLU A 149 -14.30 -17.07 7.46
C GLU A 149 -14.70 -15.68 7.92
N GLU A 150 -14.61 -15.42 9.24
CA GLU A 150 -14.91 -14.11 9.81
C GLU A 150 -13.91 -13.05 9.33
N GLU A 151 -12.63 -13.39 9.30
CA GLU A 151 -11.59 -12.47 8.79
C GLU A 151 -11.87 -12.13 7.32
N ILE A 152 -12.19 -13.14 6.51
CA ILE A 152 -12.47 -12.95 5.08
C ILE A 152 -13.71 -12.07 4.88
N GLU A 153 -14.77 -12.33 5.65
CA GLU A 153 -15.99 -11.51 5.61
C GLU A 153 -15.70 -10.06 5.98
N ASN A 154 -14.92 -9.86 7.04
CA ASN A 154 -14.52 -8.51 7.47
C ASN A 154 -13.69 -7.82 6.38
N ALA A 155 -12.85 -8.57 5.68
CA ALA A 155 -12.06 -8.01 4.57
C ALA A 155 -12.95 -7.58 3.40
N PHE A 156 -13.98 -8.35 3.04
CA PHE A 156 -14.94 -7.94 2.03
C PHE A 156 -15.65 -6.63 2.43
N LYS A 157 -16.08 -6.53 3.67
CA LYS A 157 -16.72 -5.32 4.19
C LYS A 157 -15.77 -4.12 4.15
N TYR A 158 -14.52 -4.36 4.51
CA TYR A 158 -13.49 -3.33 4.50
C TYR A 158 -13.24 -2.81 3.07
N ILE A 159 -13.16 -3.71 2.10
CA ILE A 159 -12.97 -3.33 0.70
C ILE A 159 -14.14 -2.45 0.23
N ASP A 160 -15.37 -2.83 0.56
CA ASP A 160 -16.54 -2.03 0.20
C ASP A 160 -16.49 -0.64 0.87
N SER A 161 -16.06 -0.58 2.12
CA SER A 161 -15.87 0.67 2.85
C SER A 161 -14.84 1.56 2.16
N LEU A 162 -13.70 1.00 1.76
CA LEU A 162 -12.66 1.74 1.04
C LEU A 162 -13.16 2.26 -0.30
N ARG A 163 -13.92 1.48 -1.03
CA ARG A 163 -14.49 1.89 -2.30
C ARG A 163 -15.45 3.06 -2.13
N GLY A 164 -16.27 3.05 -1.07
CA GLY A 164 -17.14 4.16 -0.74
C GLY A 164 -16.39 5.43 -0.37
N MET A 165 -15.34 5.29 0.44
CA MET A 165 -14.48 6.39 0.87
C MET A 165 -13.67 6.98 -0.29
N SER A 166 -13.34 6.17 -1.29
CA SER A 166 -12.43 6.52 -2.38
C SER A 166 -13.15 6.95 -3.66
N ARG A 167 -14.44 7.20 -3.60
CA ARG A 167 -15.19 7.71 -4.76
C ARG A 167 -14.74 9.14 -5.09
N HIS A 168 -14.40 9.31 -6.34
CA HIS A 168 -13.89 10.59 -6.82
C HIS A 168 -14.23 10.81 -8.30
#